data_8440cc5ad036e0a30895af0b32052cb1
#
_entry.id   8440cc5ad036e0a30895af0b32052cb1
#
_cell.length_a   1.000
_cell.length_b   1.000
_cell.length_c   1.000
_cell.angle_alpha   90.00
_cell.angle_beta   90.00
_cell.angle_gamma   90.00
#
_symmetry.space_group_name_H-M   'P 1'
#
loop_
_entity.id
_entity.type
_entity.pdbx_description
1 polymer ?
#
loop_
_entity_poly.entity_id
_entity_poly.type
_entity_poly.pdbx_seq_one_letter_code
_entity_poly.pdbx_strand_id
1 'polypeptide(L)'
;MRPPVLGSFTHLLVRTIVGSAITSAVLLAPATVSAAVAAPAAPAASGPVAPRSDEQLLPPAPPAPAAPPTTGVVTPVVLEGGGGLSVLGWVGTGVLALLSLLMTAVAGTTLWWMLHAWNTPEALTNTSFRRREHVPSRAFSLLVPARHEEVVLGQTLDSLAAMDHPDFEVLAVIGHDDPGTEAVARAAADRHPGVVRVVIDSNVPKNKPKALNTALGECRGDVVGVFDAEDDVHPDLLRLVDMRFADTGADVVQGGVQLMNIHSSWWSMRNCLEYYFWFRSRLHFQAAQNFIPLGGNTVFMRASLLREYQGWDENCLAEDCEIGVRLSSAGAKVAVAYDPEVVTREETPDTIASLVKQRTRWDQGFLQVLGKGVWKQIPTRRARWLARYTLAMPFLQAFTGVMIPISLIVMLTVKVPPAITLLTFLPLVPTLITVAVEMAGLDDFARSFGLKARLRDYVKLVAGVFPYQVLLAFAALRSVWRQARGVNSWEKTAHSNLHRTATVDTVPAIGARQLGVPQPAAGALQPVGGEQ
;
A
#
# COMPACT_ATOMS: atom_id res chain seq x y z
N MET A 1 -5.37 -12.31 39.80
CA MET A 1 -5.28 -11.70 38.46
C MET A 1 -4.66 -10.32 38.61
N ARG A 2 -3.42 -10.13 38.18
CA ARG A 2 -2.72 -8.83 38.20
C ARG A 2 -3.05 -8.08 36.92
N PRO A 3 -3.31 -6.75 36.92
CA PRO A 3 -3.54 -6.01 35.72
C PRO A 3 -2.23 -5.92 34.91
N PRO A 4 -2.24 -6.11 33.59
CA PRO A 4 -1.03 -6.02 32.79
C PRO A 4 -0.70 -4.57 32.46
N VAL A 5 0.35 -4.07 33.02
CA VAL A 5 1.52 -3.47 32.39
C VAL A 5 1.25 -2.30 31.42
N LEU A 6 0.66 -1.23 31.94
CA LEU A 6 0.68 0.09 31.25
C LEU A 6 2.13 0.59 31.07
N GLY A 7 3.03 0.25 32.02
CA GLY A 7 4.44 0.64 31.99
C GLY A 7 5.25 0.03 30.84
N SER A 8 4.99 -1.23 30.47
CA SER A 8 5.72 -1.88 29.35
C SER A 8 5.31 -1.32 27.99
N PHE A 9 4.07 -0.88 27.84
CA PHE A 9 3.55 -0.34 26.58
C PHE A 9 4.13 1.05 26.30
N THR A 10 4.22 1.91 27.32
CA THR A 10 4.83 3.23 27.21
C THR A 10 6.33 3.15 26.92
N HIS A 11 7.05 2.22 27.54
CA HIS A 11 8.46 1.95 27.24
C HIS A 11 8.67 1.39 25.83
N LEU A 12 7.76 0.54 25.33
CA LEU A 12 7.80 0.04 23.96
C LEU A 12 7.55 1.18 22.95
N LEU A 13 6.54 2.03 23.21
CA LEU A 13 6.20 3.18 22.38
C LEU A 13 7.41 4.13 22.21
N VAL A 14 8.00 4.58 23.33
CA VAL A 14 9.14 5.51 23.31
C VAL A 14 10.37 4.88 22.66
N ARG A 15 10.73 3.64 23.00
CA ARG A 15 11.86 2.94 22.37
C ARG A 15 11.65 2.69 20.87
N THR A 16 10.42 2.39 20.45
CA THR A 16 10.12 2.12 19.03
C THR A 16 10.15 3.40 18.22
N ILE A 17 9.53 4.49 18.70
CA ILE A 17 9.51 5.77 17.98
C ILE A 17 10.92 6.36 17.89
N VAL A 18 11.60 6.52 19.02
CA VAL A 18 12.93 7.15 19.06
C VAL A 18 13.98 6.27 18.36
N GLY A 19 13.98 4.96 18.63
CA GLY A 19 14.94 4.05 18.00
C GLY A 19 14.74 3.90 16.49
N SER A 20 13.49 3.90 15.99
CA SER A 20 13.22 3.81 14.55
C SER A 20 13.56 5.10 13.82
N ALA A 21 13.28 6.26 14.42
CA ALA A 21 13.58 7.55 13.81
C ALA A 21 15.09 7.79 13.66
N ILE A 22 15.86 7.52 14.71
CA ILE A 22 17.32 7.71 14.71
C ILE A 22 17.97 6.75 13.70
N THR A 23 17.51 5.51 13.61
CA THR A 23 18.14 4.51 12.74
C THR A 23 17.69 4.64 11.29
N SER A 24 16.49 5.11 10.99
CA SER A 24 16.08 5.45 9.62
C SER A 24 16.92 6.60 9.06
N ALA A 25 17.23 7.60 9.88
CA ALA A 25 18.12 8.69 9.47
C ALA A 25 19.56 8.22 9.18
N VAL A 26 20.06 7.21 9.91
CA VAL A 26 21.42 6.65 9.72
C VAL A 26 21.49 5.66 8.55
N LEU A 27 20.40 4.91 8.27
CA LEU A 27 20.35 3.95 7.15
C LEU A 27 20.00 4.60 5.80
N LEU A 28 19.45 5.82 5.82
CA LEU A 28 19.08 6.59 4.64
C LEU A 28 20.14 7.61 4.21
N ALA A 29 21.32 7.63 4.86
CA ALA A 29 22.46 8.37 4.31
C ALA A 29 22.74 7.81 2.90
N PRO A 30 22.64 8.62 1.83
CA PRO A 30 22.88 8.15 0.49
C PRO A 30 24.30 7.63 0.40
N ALA A 31 24.46 6.38 -0.05
CA ALA A 31 25.72 5.99 -0.65
C ALA A 31 25.92 6.97 -1.81
N THR A 32 26.84 7.90 -1.66
CA THR A 32 27.22 8.84 -2.70
C THR A 32 27.68 8.05 -3.90
N VAL A 33 26.80 7.85 -4.86
CA VAL A 33 27.16 7.49 -6.22
C VAL A 33 27.76 8.76 -6.82
N SER A 34 29.11 8.81 -6.82
CA SER A 34 29.88 9.82 -7.54
C SER A 34 29.70 9.54 -9.03
N ALA A 35 28.65 10.09 -9.62
CA ALA A 35 28.55 10.21 -11.05
C ALA A 35 29.39 11.40 -11.45
N ALA A 36 30.56 11.16 -12.00
CA ALA A 36 31.38 12.15 -12.67
C ALA A 36 30.59 12.64 -13.90
N VAL A 37 29.96 13.79 -13.77
CA VAL A 37 29.41 14.52 -14.91
C VAL A 37 30.60 15.17 -15.62
N ALA A 38 30.95 14.65 -16.80
CA ALA A 38 31.89 15.28 -17.70
C ALA A 38 31.29 16.62 -18.19
N ALA A 39 31.95 17.71 -17.89
CA ALA A 39 31.62 19.03 -18.38
C ALA A 39 31.87 19.11 -19.91
N PRO A 40 30.99 19.72 -20.68
CA PRO A 40 31.26 19.96 -22.09
C PRO A 40 32.33 21.06 -22.26
N ALA A 41 33.29 20.82 -23.16
CA ALA A 41 34.37 21.71 -23.51
C ALA A 41 33.85 23.04 -24.09
N ALA A 42 34.42 24.12 -23.63
CA ALA A 42 34.19 25.46 -24.14
C ALA A 42 34.80 25.62 -25.55
N PRO A 43 34.16 26.35 -26.49
CA PRO A 43 34.79 26.68 -27.77
C PRO A 43 35.78 27.82 -27.63
N ALA A 44 36.85 27.74 -28.45
CA ALA A 44 38.01 28.58 -28.48
C ALA A 44 37.69 30.05 -28.82
N ALA A 45 38.45 30.92 -28.19
CA ALA A 45 38.46 32.35 -28.41
C ALA A 45 39.07 32.72 -29.79
N SER A 46 38.40 33.56 -30.57
CA SER A 46 38.96 34.26 -31.71
C SER A 46 39.32 35.69 -31.30
N GLY A 47 40.45 36.14 -31.81
CA GLY A 47 41.23 37.27 -31.41
C GLY A 47 40.69 38.69 -31.69
N PRO A 48 41.48 39.72 -31.43
CA PRO A 48 41.04 41.08 -31.18
C PRO A 48 40.84 41.91 -32.46
N VAL A 49 39.77 42.72 -32.47
CA VAL A 49 39.56 43.80 -33.47
C VAL A 49 39.76 45.14 -32.79
N ALA A 50 40.57 46.00 -33.46
CA ALA A 50 41.00 47.34 -33.06
C ALA A 50 39.86 48.36 -33.03
N PRO A 51 40.07 49.55 -32.36
CA PRO A 51 39.02 50.52 -32.14
C PRO A 51 38.92 51.52 -33.36
N ARG A 52 37.68 51.90 -33.69
CA ARG A 52 37.39 53.04 -34.49
C ARG A 52 36.91 54.21 -33.62
N SER A 53 37.69 55.28 -33.65
CA SER A 53 37.38 56.60 -33.19
C SER A 53 36.34 57.25 -34.12
N ASP A 54 35.22 57.70 -33.55
CA ASP A 54 34.49 58.88 -34.10
C ASP A 54 33.85 59.60 -32.92
N GLU A 55 34.46 60.76 -32.64
CA GLU A 55 34.08 61.75 -31.65
C GLU A 55 33.00 62.66 -32.28
N GLN A 56 31.77 62.57 -31.78
CA GLN A 56 30.75 63.61 -32.04
C GLN A 56 30.39 64.34 -30.75
N LEU A 57 30.82 65.62 -30.69
CA LEU A 57 30.46 66.56 -29.65
C LEU A 57 28.95 66.86 -29.63
N LEU A 58 28.30 66.57 -28.51
CA LEU A 58 26.95 67.00 -28.19
C LEU A 58 26.99 68.28 -27.32
N PRO A 59 26.04 69.20 -27.49
CA PRO A 59 25.99 70.43 -26.73
C PRO A 59 25.60 70.23 -25.26
N PRO A 60 25.93 71.21 -24.37
CA PRO A 60 25.73 71.10 -22.94
C PRO A 60 24.24 71.08 -22.56
N ALA A 61 23.90 70.21 -21.67
CA ALA A 61 22.54 70.03 -21.11
C ALA A 61 22.17 71.22 -20.17
N PRO A 62 20.89 71.61 -20.13
CA PRO A 62 20.43 72.65 -19.21
C PRO A 62 20.47 72.21 -17.74
N PRO A 63 20.59 73.21 -16.80
CA PRO A 63 20.73 72.86 -15.38
C PRO A 63 19.47 72.20 -14.84
N ALA A 64 19.71 71.15 -14.01
CA ALA A 64 18.67 70.38 -13.36
C ALA A 64 17.88 71.24 -12.37
N PRO A 65 16.55 71.03 -12.24
CA PRO A 65 15.74 71.68 -11.23
C PRO A 65 16.13 71.24 -9.84
N ALA A 66 16.10 72.16 -8.86
CA ALA A 66 16.45 71.95 -7.48
C ALA A 66 15.57 70.82 -6.84
N ALA A 67 16.22 69.89 -6.17
CA ALA A 67 15.57 68.84 -5.45
C ALA A 67 14.73 69.41 -4.29
N PRO A 68 13.51 68.86 -4.05
CA PRO A 68 12.72 69.25 -2.87
C PRO A 68 13.38 68.76 -1.59
N PRO A 69 13.16 69.44 -0.45
CA PRO A 69 13.82 69.08 0.82
C PRO A 69 13.35 67.71 1.32
N THR A 70 14.27 66.78 1.43
CA THR A 70 14.08 65.52 2.10
C THR A 70 14.03 65.74 3.59
N THR A 71 12.83 65.90 4.15
CA THR A 71 12.57 65.70 5.56
C THR A 71 11.73 64.42 5.71
N GLY A 72 12.38 63.35 5.72
CA GLY A 72 11.85 62.06 6.17
C GLY A 72 12.97 61.35 6.90
N VAL A 73 13.10 61.63 8.17
CA VAL A 73 13.88 60.77 9.09
C VAL A 73 13.19 59.43 9.07
N VAL A 74 13.69 58.51 8.24
CA VAL A 74 13.36 57.08 8.42
C VAL A 74 14.01 56.68 9.71
N THR A 75 13.23 56.70 10.79
CA THR A 75 13.60 56.02 12.01
C THR A 75 13.79 54.56 11.65
N PRO A 76 14.98 53.97 11.87
CA PRO A 76 15.12 52.53 11.70
C PRO A 76 14.10 51.88 12.64
N VAL A 77 13.22 51.03 12.09
CA VAL A 77 12.40 50.16 12.92
C VAL A 77 13.41 49.29 13.63
N VAL A 78 13.75 49.69 14.84
CA VAL A 78 14.45 48.85 15.82
C VAL A 78 13.49 47.70 16.08
N LEU A 79 13.74 46.58 15.43
CA LEU A 79 13.13 45.33 15.84
C LEU A 79 13.61 45.13 17.29
N GLU A 80 12.77 45.52 18.25
CA GLU A 80 12.94 45.13 19.65
C GLU A 80 12.87 43.58 19.69
N GLY A 81 14.01 42.96 19.49
CA GLY A 81 14.22 41.53 19.50
C GLY A 81 15.27 41.14 20.52
N GLY A 82 15.06 41.49 21.80
CA GLY A 82 16.04 41.20 22.82
C GLY A 82 15.54 40.41 24.02
N GLY A 83 14.34 39.85 23.96
CA GLY A 83 13.92 38.84 24.94
C GLY A 83 14.34 37.46 24.50
N GLY A 84 15.46 36.92 24.98
CA GLY A 84 15.84 35.53 24.73
C GLY A 84 14.69 34.60 25.10
N LEU A 85 14.48 33.53 24.32
CA LEU A 85 13.49 32.50 24.64
C LEU A 85 13.73 32.02 26.07
N SER A 86 12.67 31.86 26.84
CA SER A 86 12.75 31.15 28.14
C SER A 86 13.26 29.72 27.92
N VAL A 87 13.79 29.09 28.94
CA VAL A 87 14.23 27.65 28.87
C VAL A 87 13.11 26.78 28.28
N LEU A 88 11.87 27.02 28.68
CA LEU A 88 10.70 26.30 28.13
C LEU A 88 10.50 26.59 26.65
N GLY A 89 10.75 27.81 26.20
CA GLY A 89 10.72 28.18 24.79
C GLY A 89 11.80 27.46 23.93
N TRP A 90 13.02 27.33 24.45
CA TRP A 90 14.08 26.56 23.82
C TRP A 90 13.78 25.06 23.75
N VAL A 91 13.24 24.47 24.82
CA VAL A 91 12.80 23.08 24.86
C VAL A 91 11.69 22.85 23.82
N GLY A 92 10.66 23.70 23.80
CA GLY A 92 9.58 23.62 22.81
C GLY A 92 10.08 23.71 21.35
N THR A 93 11.00 24.65 21.11
CA THR A 93 11.65 24.82 19.80
C THR A 93 12.44 23.58 19.38
N GLY A 94 13.20 22.99 20.31
CA GLY A 94 13.94 21.74 20.06
C GLY A 94 13.02 20.57 19.74
N VAL A 95 11.90 20.45 20.45
CA VAL A 95 10.88 19.42 20.18
C VAL A 95 10.25 19.61 18.81
N LEU A 96 9.90 20.84 18.41
CA LEU A 96 9.36 21.12 17.07
C LEU A 96 10.36 20.76 15.96
N ALA A 97 11.63 21.10 16.15
CA ALA A 97 12.70 20.76 15.18
C ALA A 97 12.84 19.24 15.04
N LEU A 98 12.93 18.53 16.16
CA LEU A 98 13.03 17.07 16.16
C LEU A 98 11.81 16.41 15.49
N LEU A 99 10.62 16.88 15.81
CA LEU A 99 9.36 16.40 15.21
C LEU A 99 9.35 16.62 13.70
N SER A 100 9.75 17.80 13.22
CA SER A 100 9.83 18.12 11.81
C SER A 100 10.80 17.20 11.06
N LEU A 101 11.98 16.97 11.63
CA LEU A 101 12.95 16.03 11.06
C LEU A 101 12.41 14.59 11.00
N LEU A 102 11.73 14.14 12.05
CA LEU A 102 11.09 12.83 12.08
C LEU A 102 10.01 12.69 10.99
N MET A 103 9.14 13.70 10.88
CA MET A 103 8.09 13.70 9.86
C MET A 103 8.68 13.73 8.44
N THR A 104 9.77 14.49 8.24
CA THR A 104 10.50 14.51 6.97
C THR A 104 11.08 13.13 6.63
N ALA A 105 11.66 12.44 7.61
CA ALA A 105 12.21 11.09 7.41
C ALA A 105 11.10 10.08 7.06
N VAL A 106 9.95 10.14 7.72
CA VAL A 106 8.79 9.27 7.43
C VAL A 106 8.25 9.54 6.02
N ALA A 107 8.03 10.80 5.66
CA ALA A 107 7.55 11.18 4.33
C ALA A 107 8.57 10.82 3.23
N GLY A 108 9.86 11.05 3.47
CA GLY A 108 10.94 10.67 2.57
C GLY A 108 11.05 9.16 2.35
N THR A 109 10.85 8.36 3.40
CA THR A 109 10.83 6.89 3.30
C THR A 109 9.64 6.41 2.46
N THR A 110 8.46 7.01 2.64
CA THR A 110 7.27 6.70 1.84
C THR A 110 7.52 7.00 0.36
N LEU A 111 8.04 8.18 0.07
CA LEU A 111 8.42 8.58 -1.30
C LEU A 111 9.45 7.62 -1.91
N TRP A 112 10.49 7.23 -1.15
CA TRP A 112 11.49 6.28 -1.60
C TRP A 112 10.87 4.94 -2.03
N TRP A 113 9.95 4.41 -1.24
CA TRP A 113 9.26 3.16 -1.58
C TRP A 113 8.38 3.29 -2.83
N MET A 114 7.73 4.43 -3.00
CA MET A 114 6.92 4.67 -4.21
C MET A 114 7.77 4.76 -5.48
N LEU A 115 8.97 5.32 -5.37
CA LEU A 115 9.90 5.46 -6.51
C LEU A 115 10.60 4.15 -6.88
N HIS A 116 10.57 3.13 -6.02
CA HIS A 116 11.29 1.87 -6.26
C HIS A 116 10.84 1.17 -7.57
N ALA A 117 9.55 1.22 -7.88
CA ALA A 117 8.99 0.63 -9.11
C ALA A 117 9.65 1.16 -10.37
N TRP A 118 9.95 2.45 -10.42
CA TRP A 118 10.58 3.07 -11.59
C TRP A 118 12.09 2.85 -11.65
N ASN A 119 12.72 2.46 -10.54
CA ASN A 119 14.14 2.09 -10.50
C ASN A 119 14.39 0.61 -10.84
N THR A 120 13.34 -0.22 -10.89
CA THR A 120 13.43 -1.66 -11.17
C THR A 120 12.39 -2.08 -12.20
N PRO A 121 12.42 -1.51 -13.42
CA PRO A 121 11.38 -1.74 -14.44
C PRO A 121 11.27 -3.21 -14.87
N GLU A 122 12.35 -3.98 -14.80
CA GLU A 122 12.37 -5.40 -15.18
C GLU A 122 11.46 -6.26 -14.30
N ALA A 123 11.28 -5.88 -13.02
CA ALA A 123 10.36 -6.57 -12.11
C ALA A 123 8.88 -6.33 -12.46
N LEU A 124 8.60 -5.41 -13.37
CA LEU A 124 7.28 -4.89 -13.68
C LEU A 124 6.90 -5.03 -15.18
N THR A 125 7.73 -5.71 -15.95
CA THR A 125 7.49 -5.93 -17.38
C THR A 125 6.32 -6.87 -17.61
N ASN A 126 5.64 -6.69 -18.75
CA ASN A 126 4.62 -7.61 -19.23
C ASN A 126 5.21 -9.02 -19.36
N THR A 127 4.57 -9.98 -18.72
CA THR A 127 5.02 -11.38 -18.67
C THR A 127 4.25 -12.30 -19.62
N SER A 128 3.32 -11.77 -20.43
CA SER A 128 2.35 -12.56 -21.20
C SER A 128 2.98 -13.64 -22.09
N PHE A 129 4.07 -13.30 -22.81
CA PHE A 129 4.79 -14.27 -23.66
C PHE A 129 5.43 -15.37 -22.80
N ARG A 130 6.16 -15.01 -21.76
CA ARG A 130 6.84 -15.97 -20.87
C ARG A 130 5.85 -16.87 -20.13
N ARG A 131 4.69 -16.34 -19.72
CA ARG A 131 3.62 -17.13 -19.08
C ARG A 131 3.09 -18.23 -20.01
N ARG A 132 2.86 -17.90 -21.28
CA ARG A 132 2.33 -18.86 -22.28
C ARG A 132 3.32 -19.97 -22.61
N GLU A 133 4.61 -19.66 -22.60
CA GLU A 133 5.68 -20.65 -22.89
C GLU A 133 6.10 -21.44 -21.65
N HIS A 134 5.74 -20.96 -20.44
CA HIS A 134 6.07 -21.65 -19.20
C HIS A 134 5.35 -23.02 -19.14
N VAL A 135 6.13 -24.06 -18.87
CA VAL A 135 5.59 -25.41 -18.64
C VAL A 135 5.27 -25.54 -17.16
N PRO A 136 3.99 -25.68 -16.77
CA PRO A 136 3.60 -25.84 -15.38
C PRO A 136 4.26 -27.06 -14.73
N SER A 137 4.71 -26.89 -13.47
CA SER A 137 5.50 -27.92 -12.78
C SER A 137 5.06 -28.17 -11.34
N ARG A 138 4.06 -27.45 -10.83
CA ARG A 138 3.60 -27.53 -9.45
C ARG A 138 2.13 -27.87 -9.36
N ALA A 139 1.75 -28.56 -8.29
CA ALA A 139 0.36 -28.76 -7.92
C ALA A 139 -0.09 -27.68 -6.92
N PHE A 140 -1.29 -27.11 -7.11
CA PHE A 140 -1.81 -26.04 -6.25
C PHE A 140 -3.06 -26.48 -5.48
N SER A 141 -3.16 -26.09 -4.20
CA SER A 141 -4.40 -26.11 -3.41
C SER A 141 -4.82 -24.67 -3.11
N LEU A 142 -5.95 -24.24 -3.66
CA LEU A 142 -6.47 -22.88 -3.51
C LEU A 142 -7.52 -22.85 -2.42
N LEU A 143 -7.26 -22.11 -1.34
CA LEU A 143 -8.14 -22.01 -0.17
C LEU A 143 -9.02 -20.77 -0.27
N VAL A 144 -10.33 -20.95 -0.17
CA VAL A 144 -11.34 -19.89 -0.19
C VAL A 144 -12.16 -19.97 1.10
N PRO A 145 -11.71 -19.36 2.21
CA PRO A 145 -12.52 -19.27 3.42
C PRO A 145 -13.67 -18.30 3.20
N ALA A 146 -14.91 -18.78 3.39
CA ALA A 146 -16.12 -17.99 3.18
C ALA A 146 -17.06 -18.09 4.37
N ARG A 147 -17.69 -16.96 4.75
CA ARG A 147 -18.70 -16.90 5.81
C ARG A 147 -19.73 -15.82 5.52
N HIS A 148 -21.00 -16.23 5.33
CA HIS A 148 -22.10 -15.36 4.89
C HIS A 148 -21.74 -14.64 3.59
N GLU A 149 -21.31 -15.43 2.57
CA GLU A 149 -20.87 -14.95 1.25
C GLU A 149 -21.70 -15.59 0.12
N GLU A 150 -22.99 -15.88 0.36
CA GLU A 150 -23.88 -16.54 -0.57
C GLU A 150 -23.98 -15.82 -1.92
N VAL A 151 -23.85 -14.49 -1.89
CA VAL A 151 -24.03 -13.64 -3.08
C VAL A 151 -22.87 -13.74 -4.05
N VAL A 152 -21.64 -13.92 -3.55
CA VAL A 152 -20.40 -13.76 -4.34
C VAL A 152 -19.63 -15.04 -4.54
N LEU A 153 -19.66 -15.96 -3.57
CA LEU A 153 -18.81 -17.14 -3.54
C LEU A 153 -18.94 -18.01 -4.79
N GLY A 154 -20.16 -18.20 -5.30
CA GLY A 154 -20.39 -19.03 -6.48
C GLY A 154 -19.61 -18.58 -7.70
N GLN A 155 -19.61 -17.28 -7.96
CA GLN A 155 -18.89 -16.68 -9.08
C GLN A 155 -17.35 -16.77 -8.89
N THR A 156 -16.88 -16.58 -7.66
CA THR A 156 -15.45 -16.73 -7.32
C THR A 156 -14.97 -18.16 -7.56
N LEU A 157 -15.74 -19.16 -7.10
CA LEU A 157 -15.40 -20.56 -7.31
C LEU A 157 -15.41 -20.94 -8.81
N ASP A 158 -16.36 -20.42 -9.58
CA ASP A 158 -16.40 -20.63 -11.04
C ASP A 158 -15.18 -19.98 -11.72
N SER A 159 -14.79 -18.77 -11.32
CA SER A 159 -13.58 -18.10 -11.86
C SER A 159 -12.29 -18.85 -11.50
N LEU A 160 -12.17 -19.33 -10.25
CA LEU A 160 -11.03 -20.12 -9.82
C LEU A 160 -10.96 -21.47 -10.54
N ALA A 161 -12.10 -22.13 -10.75
CA ALA A 161 -12.15 -23.40 -11.47
C ALA A 161 -11.81 -23.26 -12.97
N ALA A 162 -11.94 -22.06 -13.53
CA ALA A 162 -11.61 -21.74 -14.91
C ALA A 162 -10.13 -21.33 -15.14
N MET A 163 -9.26 -21.45 -14.13
CA MET A 163 -7.83 -21.13 -14.28
C MET A 163 -7.13 -22.06 -15.27
N ASP A 164 -6.26 -21.48 -16.10
CA ASP A 164 -5.44 -22.21 -17.07
C ASP A 164 -4.19 -22.82 -16.41
N HIS A 165 -4.40 -23.94 -15.70
CA HIS A 165 -3.33 -24.71 -15.10
C HIS A 165 -3.70 -26.21 -15.05
N PRO A 166 -2.77 -27.16 -15.35
CA PRO A 166 -3.10 -28.58 -15.46
C PRO A 166 -3.33 -29.27 -14.11
N ASP A 167 -2.79 -28.76 -13.01
CA ASP A 167 -2.82 -29.45 -11.72
C ASP A 167 -3.13 -28.49 -10.56
N PHE A 168 -4.40 -28.43 -10.18
CA PHE A 168 -4.85 -27.64 -9.02
C PHE A 168 -6.20 -28.12 -8.50
N GLU A 169 -6.48 -27.78 -7.25
CA GLU A 169 -7.78 -27.94 -6.60
C GLU A 169 -8.19 -26.64 -5.91
N VAL A 170 -9.50 -26.45 -5.72
CA VAL A 170 -10.09 -25.33 -4.99
C VAL A 170 -10.84 -25.86 -3.78
N LEU A 171 -10.49 -25.41 -2.60
CA LEU A 171 -11.09 -25.78 -1.32
C LEU A 171 -11.96 -24.62 -0.80
N ALA A 172 -13.27 -24.71 -0.98
CA ALA A 172 -14.23 -23.79 -0.35
C ALA A 172 -14.38 -24.15 1.13
N VAL A 173 -13.92 -23.27 2.03
CA VAL A 173 -13.88 -23.56 3.47
C VAL A 173 -15.01 -22.84 4.18
N ILE A 174 -16.02 -23.59 4.62
CA ILE A 174 -17.30 -23.07 5.12
C ILE A 174 -17.49 -23.44 6.59
N GLY A 175 -18.00 -22.50 7.39
CA GLY A 175 -18.38 -22.80 8.77
C GLY A 175 -19.57 -23.74 8.85
N HIS A 176 -19.54 -24.72 9.75
CA HIS A 176 -20.65 -25.66 9.98
C HIS A 176 -21.98 -24.97 10.36
N ASP A 177 -21.92 -23.72 10.75
CA ASP A 177 -23.05 -22.88 11.17
C ASP A 177 -23.55 -21.93 10.05
N ASP A 178 -23.14 -22.17 8.78
CA ASP A 178 -23.46 -21.34 7.62
C ASP A 178 -24.00 -22.15 6.43
N PRO A 179 -25.23 -22.70 6.56
CA PRO A 179 -25.81 -23.57 5.54
C PRO A 179 -26.09 -22.85 4.19
N GLY A 180 -26.28 -21.51 4.21
CA GLY A 180 -26.51 -20.75 2.99
C GLY A 180 -25.27 -20.70 2.09
N THR A 181 -24.13 -20.32 2.65
CA THR A 181 -22.85 -20.32 1.95
C THR A 181 -22.41 -21.74 1.56
N GLU A 182 -22.70 -22.75 2.43
CA GLU A 182 -22.44 -24.15 2.13
C GLU A 182 -23.20 -24.64 0.89
N ALA A 183 -24.48 -24.31 0.77
CA ALA A 183 -25.29 -24.70 -0.38
C ALA A 183 -24.72 -24.14 -1.70
N VAL A 184 -24.27 -22.89 -1.71
CA VAL A 184 -23.61 -22.26 -2.87
C VAL A 184 -22.29 -22.97 -3.21
N ALA A 185 -21.47 -23.27 -2.19
CA ALA A 185 -20.21 -23.97 -2.38
C ALA A 185 -20.40 -25.40 -2.95
N ARG A 186 -21.38 -26.16 -2.44
CA ARG A 186 -21.73 -27.49 -2.95
C ARG A 186 -22.21 -27.44 -4.40
N ALA A 187 -23.07 -26.45 -4.73
CA ALA A 187 -23.53 -26.26 -6.10
C ALA A 187 -22.35 -25.95 -7.07
N ALA A 188 -21.33 -25.21 -6.61
CA ALA A 188 -20.12 -24.98 -7.41
C ALA A 188 -19.28 -26.28 -7.54
N ALA A 189 -19.17 -27.09 -6.49
CA ALA A 189 -18.47 -28.37 -6.53
C ALA A 189 -19.15 -29.35 -7.51
N ASP A 190 -20.50 -29.34 -7.57
CA ASP A 190 -21.27 -30.16 -8.53
C ASP A 190 -21.05 -29.70 -9.99
N ARG A 191 -20.83 -28.40 -10.23
CA ARG A 191 -20.50 -27.86 -11.57
C ARG A 191 -19.06 -28.15 -11.99
N HIS A 192 -18.14 -28.24 -11.03
CA HIS A 192 -16.70 -28.42 -11.26
C HIS A 192 -16.16 -29.67 -10.54
N PRO A 193 -16.65 -30.86 -10.88
CA PRO A 193 -16.28 -32.09 -10.20
C PRO A 193 -14.78 -32.38 -10.37
N GLY A 194 -14.12 -32.75 -9.27
CA GLY A 194 -12.68 -33.02 -9.24
C GLY A 194 -11.79 -31.78 -9.05
N VAL A 195 -12.31 -30.56 -9.29
CA VAL A 195 -11.59 -29.30 -9.09
C VAL A 195 -12.03 -28.63 -7.79
N VAL A 196 -13.33 -28.41 -7.61
CA VAL A 196 -13.87 -27.72 -6.42
C VAL A 196 -14.29 -28.76 -5.38
N ARG A 197 -13.86 -28.56 -4.12
CA ARG A 197 -14.24 -29.36 -2.97
C ARG A 197 -14.69 -28.45 -1.83
N VAL A 198 -15.63 -28.91 -1.01
CA VAL A 198 -16.09 -28.20 0.18
C VAL A 198 -15.45 -28.81 1.42
N VAL A 199 -14.85 -27.97 2.26
CA VAL A 199 -14.28 -28.31 3.56
C VAL A 199 -15.09 -27.60 4.65
N ILE A 200 -15.56 -28.36 5.63
CA ILE A 200 -16.34 -27.82 6.75
C ILE A 200 -15.45 -27.49 7.92
N ASP A 201 -15.40 -26.21 8.29
CA ASP A 201 -14.73 -25.77 9.51
C ASP A 201 -15.66 -25.89 10.72
N SER A 202 -15.25 -26.69 11.72
CA SER A 202 -16.00 -26.91 12.97
C SER A 202 -15.49 -26.06 14.14
N ASN A 203 -14.43 -25.27 13.97
CA ASN A 203 -13.83 -24.48 15.05
C ASN A 203 -14.79 -23.42 15.60
N VAL A 204 -14.65 -23.11 16.90
CA VAL A 204 -15.39 -22.06 17.61
C VAL A 204 -14.42 -21.27 18.49
N PRO A 205 -14.47 -19.93 18.55
CA PRO A 205 -15.19 -19.03 17.65
C PRO A 205 -14.60 -19.06 16.24
N LYS A 206 -15.43 -18.75 15.23
CA LYS A 206 -15.03 -18.72 13.81
C LYS A 206 -14.12 -17.54 13.52
N ASN A 207 -13.05 -17.78 12.76
CA ASN A 207 -12.24 -16.76 12.14
C ASN A 207 -11.50 -17.33 10.90
N LYS A 208 -10.97 -16.44 10.06
CA LYS A 208 -10.28 -16.80 8.81
C LYS A 208 -9.09 -17.75 9.05
N PRO A 209 -8.13 -17.47 9.95
CA PRO A 209 -6.98 -18.36 10.15
C PRO A 209 -7.35 -19.77 10.61
N LYS A 210 -8.40 -19.96 11.42
CA LYS A 210 -8.89 -21.31 11.79
C LYS A 210 -9.42 -22.08 10.59
N ALA A 211 -10.22 -21.42 9.74
CA ALA A 211 -10.70 -22.01 8.50
C ALA A 211 -9.53 -22.41 7.58
N LEU A 212 -8.52 -21.54 7.42
CA LEU A 212 -7.32 -21.83 6.65
C LEU A 212 -6.53 -23.02 7.23
N ASN A 213 -6.39 -23.11 8.54
CA ASN A 213 -5.72 -24.24 9.21
C ASN A 213 -6.47 -25.54 9.04
N THR A 214 -7.82 -25.52 9.11
CA THR A 214 -8.66 -26.70 8.81
C THR A 214 -8.40 -27.18 7.38
N ALA A 215 -8.42 -26.28 6.42
CA ALA A 215 -8.19 -26.64 5.01
C ALA A 215 -6.75 -27.09 4.72
N LEU A 216 -5.74 -26.59 5.45
CA LEU A 216 -4.34 -26.98 5.26
C LEU A 216 -4.13 -28.48 5.44
N GLY A 217 -4.90 -29.12 6.34
CA GLY A 217 -4.91 -30.59 6.53
C GLY A 217 -5.43 -31.36 5.31
N GLU A 218 -6.28 -30.73 4.49
CA GLU A 218 -6.94 -31.33 3.33
C GLU A 218 -6.22 -31.04 2.00
N CYS A 219 -5.19 -30.17 2.01
CA CYS A 219 -4.44 -29.77 0.81
C CYS A 219 -3.63 -30.91 0.21
N ARG A 220 -3.76 -31.12 -1.11
CA ARG A 220 -3.01 -32.11 -1.89
C ARG A 220 -1.84 -31.48 -2.65
N GLY A 221 -1.94 -30.18 -2.97
CA GLY A 221 -0.94 -29.45 -3.76
C GLY A 221 0.36 -29.19 -2.99
N ASP A 222 1.43 -29.00 -3.77
CA ASP A 222 2.76 -28.60 -3.27
C ASP A 222 2.78 -27.14 -2.79
N VAL A 223 1.87 -26.33 -3.36
CA VAL A 223 1.71 -24.92 -3.09
C VAL A 223 0.28 -24.64 -2.66
N VAL A 224 0.15 -23.91 -1.56
CA VAL A 224 -1.14 -23.43 -1.05
C VAL A 224 -1.32 -21.98 -1.47
N GLY A 225 -2.42 -21.68 -2.15
CA GLY A 225 -2.87 -20.32 -2.48
C GLY A 225 -4.05 -19.91 -1.61
N VAL A 226 -4.15 -18.64 -1.22
CA VAL A 226 -5.27 -18.10 -0.44
C VAL A 226 -5.99 -17.04 -1.25
N PHE A 227 -7.32 -17.11 -1.27
CA PHE A 227 -8.21 -16.15 -1.94
C PHE A 227 -9.35 -15.75 -1.00
N ASP A 228 -9.85 -14.54 -1.17
CA ASP A 228 -11.07 -14.10 -0.50
C ASP A 228 -12.32 -14.47 -1.33
N ALA A 229 -13.49 -14.55 -0.68
CA ALA A 229 -14.71 -15.02 -1.33
C ALA A 229 -15.25 -14.09 -2.43
N GLU A 230 -14.78 -12.84 -2.47
CA GLU A 230 -15.13 -11.81 -3.45
C GLU A 230 -14.06 -11.56 -4.54
N ASP A 231 -12.98 -12.32 -4.54
CA ASP A 231 -11.88 -12.14 -5.51
C ASP A 231 -12.32 -12.40 -6.96
N ASP A 232 -11.95 -11.48 -7.86
CA ASP A 232 -12.06 -11.66 -9.32
C ASP A 232 -10.66 -11.97 -9.87
N VAL A 233 -10.46 -13.20 -10.34
CA VAL A 233 -9.14 -13.73 -10.69
C VAL A 233 -8.99 -13.92 -12.20
N HIS A 234 -7.77 -13.69 -12.70
CA HIS A 234 -7.45 -13.90 -14.10
C HIS A 234 -7.07 -15.38 -14.36
N PRO A 235 -7.52 -16.01 -15.47
CA PRO A 235 -7.20 -17.42 -15.77
C PRO A 235 -5.69 -17.75 -15.77
N ASP A 236 -4.84 -16.85 -16.22
CA ASP A 236 -3.38 -17.05 -16.28
C ASP A 236 -2.65 -16.88 -14.95
N LEU A 237 -3.35 -16.61 -13.83
CA LEU A 237 -2.71 -16.28 -12.55
C LEU A 237 -1.79 -17.42 -12.07
N LEU A 238 -2.26 -18.67 -12.11
CA LEU A 238 -1.44 -19.80 -11.66
C LEU A 238 -0.21 -20.02 -12.54
N ARG A 239 -0.30 -19.77 -13.85
CA ARG A 239 0.88 -19.80 -14.75
C ARG A 239 1.91 -18.73 -14.38
N LEU A 240 1.47 -17.52 -14.04
CA LEU A 240 2.37 -16.46 -13.58
C LEU A 240 3.07 -16.85 -12.28
N VAL A 241 2.32 -17.41 -11.32
CA VAL A 241 2.83 -17.80 -10.02
C VAL A 241 3.80 -18.98 -10.14
N ASP A 242 3.46 -20.02 -10.89
CA ASP A 242 4.34 -21.19 -11.11
C ASP A 242 5.65 -20.78 -11.80
N MET A 243 5.56 -19.96 -12.86
CA MET A 243 6.73 -19.34 -13.49
C MET A 243 7.58 -18.58 -12.47
N ARG A 244 6.94 -17.83 -11.56
CA ARG A 244 7.67 -17.04 -10.56
C ARG A 244 8.39 -17.92 -9.54
N PHE A 245 7.76 -19.01 -9.09
CA PHE A 245 8.42 -20.03 -8.25
C PHE A 245 9.61 -20.66 -8.96
N ALA A 246 9.48 -21.00 -10.25
CA ALA A 246 10.54 -21.60 -11.05
C ALA A 246 11.73 -20.62 -11.24
N ASP A 247 11.45 -19.38 -11.66
CA ASP A 247 12.47 -18.35 -11.92
C ASP A 247 13.27 -17.96 -10.67
N THR A 248 12.59 -17.89 -9.53
CA THR A 248 13.22 -17.33 -8.32
C THR A 248 13.64 -18.41 -7.32
N GLY A 249 13.09 -19.62 -7.40
CA GLY A 249 13.23 -20.62 -6.35
C GLY A 249 12.65 -20.16 -5.02
N ALA A 250 11.62 -19.30 -5.04
CA ALA A 250 10.97 -18.78 -3.85
C ALA A 250 10.26 -19.89 -3.05
N ASP A 251 10.05 -19.63 -1.76
CA ASP A 251 9.23 -20.43 -0.86
C ASP A 251 7.84 -19.81 -0.71
N VAL A 252 7.75 -18.48 -0.92
CA VAL A 252 6.54 -17.69 -0.85
C VAL A 252 6.47 -16.74 -2.04
N VAL A 253 5.33 -16.67 -2.72
CA VAL A 253 5.04 -15.72 -3.79
C VAL A 253 3.78 -14.94 -3.46
N GLN A 254 3.89 -13.63 -3.35
CA GLN A 254 2.74 -12.74 -3.26
C GLN A 254 2.31 -12.31 -4.65
N GLY A 255 1.09 -12.66 -5.06
CA GLY A 255 0.49 -12.14 -6.28
C GLY A 255 0.00 -10.70 -6.13
N GLY A 256 -0.21 -10.03 -7.26
CA GLY A 256 -0.75 -8.68 -7.28
C GLY A 256 -2.24 -8.65 -6.97
N VAL A 257 -2.65 -7.69 -6.15
CA VAL A 257 -4.07 -7.38 -5.88
C VAL A 257 -4.32 -5.92 -6.22
N GLN A 258 -5.44 -5.61 -6.86
CA GLN A 258 -5.77 -4.25 -7.26
C GLN A 258 -7.24 -3.92 -7.02
N LEU A 259 -7.47 -2.83 -6.30
CA LEU A 259 -8.81 -2.26 -6.13
C LEU A 259 -9.23 -1.53 -7.41
N MET A 260 -10.41 -1.84 -7.94
CA MET A 260 -10.83 -1.38 -9.27
C MET A 260 -11.86 -0.24 -9.24
N ASN A 261 -12.58 -0.03 -8.15
CA ASN A 261 -13.66 0.96 -8.04
C ASN A 261 -13.17 2.41 -7.79
N ILE A 262 -12.14 2.84 -8.55
CA ILE A 262 -11.44 4.13 -8.39
C ILE A 262 -12.36 5.36 -8.45
N HIS A 263 -13.50 5.27 -9.14
CA HIS A 263 -14.43 6.40 -9.33
C HIS A 263 -15.61 6.38 -8.35
N SER A 264 -15.77 5.34 -7.51
CA SER A 264 -16.94 5.18 -6.62
C SER A 264 -17.02 6.27 -5.53
N SER A 265 -15.87 6.71 -5.02
CA SER A 265 -15.79 7.78 -4.02
C SER A 265 -14.44 8.52 -4.09
N TRP A 266 -14.30 9.61 -3.31
CA TRP A 266 -13.01 10.32 -3.24
C TRP A 266 -11.95 9.51 -2.48
N TRP A 267 -12.34 8.71 -1.47
CA TRP A 267 -11.43 7.84 -0.73
C TRP A 267 -11.07 6.58 -1.51
N SER A 268 -11.97 6.06 -2.36
CA SER A 268 -11.68 4.92 -3.24
C SER A 268 -10.52 5.22 -4.16
N MET A 269 -10.47 6.43 -4.75
CA MET A 269 -9.35 6.84 -5.59
C MET A 269 -8.02 6.78 -4.85
N ARG A 270 -7.97 7.30 -3.62
CA ARG A 270 -6.78 7.27 -2.77
C ARG A 270 -6.39 5.82 -2.42
N ASN A 271 -7.37 5.00 -2.03
CA ASN A 271 -7.15 3.62 -1.63
C ASN A 271 -6.70 2.74 -2.81
N CYS A 272 -7.28 2.91 -4.01
CA CYS A 272 -6.86 2.20 -5.23
C CYS A 272 -5.38 2.51 -5.58
N LEU A 273 -4.96 3.78 -5.49
CA LEU A 273 -3.58 4.16 -5.74
C LEU A 273 -2.63 3.68 -4.64
N GLU A 274 -3.07 3.64 -3.38
CA GLU A 274 -2.28 3.06 -2.29
C GLU A 274 -1.98 1.58 -2.56
N TYR A 275 -2.98 0.77 -2.96
CA TYR A 275 -2.79 -0.62 -3.37
C TYR A 275 -1.86 -0.73 -4.58
N TYR A 276 -2.04 0.12 -5.58
CA TYR A 276 -1.19 0.15 -6.77
C TYR A 276 0.29 0.32 -6.41
N PHE A 277 0.63 1.31 -5.58
CA PHE A 277 2.00 1.52 -5.13
C PHE A 277 2.48 0.44 -4.15
N TRP A 278 1.56 -0.12 -3.34
CA TRP A 278 1.91 -1.21 -2.43
C TRP A 278 2.38 -2.45 -3.19
N PHE A 279 1.55 -2.99 -4.07
CA PHE A 279 1.85 -4.23 -4.80
C PHE A 279 2.89 -4.03 -5.89
N ARG A 280 2.84 -2.92 -6.63
CA ARG A 280 3.76 -2.64 -7.71
C ARG A 280 5.16 -2.22 -7.26
N SER A 281 5.30 -1.61 -6.09
CA SER A 281 6.57 -1.01 -5.65
C SER A 281 7.02 -1.48 -4.28
N ARG A 282 6.26 -1.19 -3.24
CA ARG A 282 6.70 -1.40 -1.87
C ARG A 282 6.97 -2.86 -1.54
N LEU A 283 6.11 -3.79 -1.95
CA LEU A 283 6.31 -5.21 -1.71
C LEU A 283 7.54 -5.75 -2.45
N HIS A 284 7.80 -5.30 -3.67
CA HIS A 284 9.03 -5.66 -4.40
C HIS A 284 10.29 -5.21 -3.66
N PHE A 285 10.30 -3.97 -3.14
CA PHE A 285 11.39 -3.49 -2.31
C PHE A 285 11.59 -4.36 -1.06
N GLN A 286 10.51 -4.70 -0.36
CA GLN A 286 10.56 -5.50 0.85
C GLN A 286 11.03 -6.93 0.56
N ALA A 287 10.51 -7.57 -0.48
CA ALA A 287 10.93 -8.91 -0.91
C ALA A 287 12.41 -8.95 -1.28
N ALA A 288 12.94 -7.91 -1.96
CA ALA A 288 14.36 -7.78 -2.27
C ALA A 288 15.25 -7.69 -1.01
N GLN A 289 14.68 -7.35 0.15
CA GLN A 289 15.36 -7.38 1.45
C GLN A 289 15.12 -8.68 2.23
N ASN A 290 14.47 -9.70 1.62
CA ASN A 290 14.05 -10.95 2.27
C ASN A 290 13.14 -10.70 3.50
N PHE A 291 12.22 -9.77 3.38
CA PHE A 291 11.19 -9.48 4.35
C PHE A 291 9.92 -9.09 3.61
N ILE A 292 8.78 -9.69 3.97
CA ILE A 292 7.49 -9.33 3.39
C ILE A 292 6.36 -9.42 4.43
N PRO A 293 5.61 -8.34 4.66
CA PRO A 293 4.31 -8.42 5.31
C PRO A 293 3.31 -8.81 4.21
N LEU A 294 2.89 -10.06 4.17
CA LEU A 294 2.01 -10.58 3.13
C LEU A 294 0.64 -9.88 3.14
N GLY A 295 -0.02 -9.87 2.00
CA GLY A 295 -1.45 -9.57 1.89
C GLY A 295 -2.29 -10.81 2.18
N GLY A 296 -3.54 -10.60 2.59
CA GLY A 296 -4.44 -11.67 3.07
C GLY A 296 -4.99 -12.58 1.98
N ASN A 297 -4.79 -12.23 0.70
CA ASN A 297 -5.24 -12.99 -0.46
C ASN A 297 -4.22 -12.97 -1.59
N THR A 298 -4.45 -13.80 -2.61
CA THR A 298 -3.56 -13.97 -3.77
C THR A 298 -2.10 -14.23 -3.33
N VAL A 299 -1.95 -14.96 -2.23
CA VAL A 299 -0.66 -15.33 -1.66
C VAL A 299 -0.46 -16.84 -1.77
N PHE A 300 0.74 -17.25 -2.17
CA PHE A 300 1.09 -18.62 -2.46
C PHE A 300 2.33 -19.03 -1.66
N MET A 301 2.23 -20.15 -0.96
CA MET A 301 3.26 -20.64 -0.05
C MET A 301 3.48 -22.13 -0.24
N ARG A 302 4.71 -22.63 -0.13
CA ARG A 302 4.96 -24.06 -0.15
C ARG A 302 4.20 -24.74 0.98
N ALA A 303 3.42 -25.78 0.65
CA ALA A 303 2.62 -26.50 1.63
C ALA A 303 3.46 -27.16 2.74
N SER A 304 4.66 -27.65 2.40
CA SER A 304 5.61 -28.21 3.36
C SER A 304 6.04 -27.18 4.40
N LEU A 305 6.35 -25.94 3.94
CA LEU A 305 6.74 -24.84 4.83
C LEU A 305 5.60 -24.42 5.75
N LEU A 306 4.37 -24.30 5.22
CA LEU A 306 3.19 -24.00 6.05
C LEU A 306 2.96 -25.06 7.13
N ARG A 307 3.09 -26.34 6.80
CA ARG A 307 2.93 -27.43 7.78
C ARG A 307 4.04 -27.42 8.82
N GLU A 308 5.30 -27.18 8.41
CA GLU A 308 6.46 -27.06 9.32
C GLU A 308 6.24 -25.95 10.35
N TYR A 309 5.72 -24.79 9.90
CA TYR A 309 5.45 -23.63 10.76
C TYR A 309 4.02 -23.58 11.31
N GLN A 310 3.29 -24.71 11.29
CA GLN A 310 1.97 -24.91 11.92
C GLN A 310 0.86 -23.95 11.40
N GLY A 311 0.91 -23.55 10.12
CA GLY A 311 -0.12 -22.74 9.49
C GLY A 311 -0.21 -21.32 10.04
N TRP A 312 -1.41 -20.76 10.07
CA TRP A 312 -1.69 -19.37 10.46
C TRP A 312 -1.96 -19.23 11.96
N ASP A 313 -1.55 -18.11 12.54
CA ASP A 313 -1.86 -17.78 13.94
C ASP A 313 -3.33 -17.39 14.12
N GLU A 314 -4.08 -18.23 14.82
CA GLU A 314 -5.52 -18.08 15.03
C GLU A 314 -5.92 -16.90 15.91
N ASN A 315 -4.95 -16.29 16.61
CA ASN A 315 -5.18 -15.18 17.54
C ASN A 315 -4.67 -13.82 16.98
N CYS A 316 -4.17 -13.78 15.75
CA CYS A 316 -3.69 -12.56 15.12
C CYS A 316 -4.77 -11.96 14.21
N LEU A 317 -4.98 -10.63 14.31
CA LEU A 317 -5.94 -9.91 13.45
C LEU A 317 -5.43 -9.65 12.02
N ALA A 318 -4.11 -9.79 11.81
CA ALA A 318 -3.46 -9.77 10.51
C ALA A 318 -2.59 -11.05 10.42
N GLU A 319 -3.26 -12.17 10.26
CA GLU A 319 -2.66 -13.51 10.17
C GLU A 319 -1.71 -13.66 8.99
N ASP A 320 -1.99 -12.91 7.93
CA ASP A 320 -1.21 -12.78 6.70
C ASP A 320 0.13 -12.08 6.94
N CYS A 321 0.10 -10.93 7.58
CA CYS A 321 1.31 -10.23 7.99
C CYS A 321 2.12 -11.09 8.98
N GLU A 322 1.46 -11.76 9.91
CA GLU A 322 2.12 -12.61 10.91
C GLU A 322 2.88 -13.77 10.25
N ILE A 323 2.22 -14.52 9.38
CA ILE A 323 2.87 -15.65 8.69
C ILE A 323 3.99 -15.14 7.78
N GLY A 324 3.81 -14.02 7.09
CA GLY A 324 4.84 -13.41 6.25
C GLY A 324 6.10 -13.05 7.04
N VAL A 325 5.95 -12.44 8.21
CA VAL A 325 7.06 -12.09 9.11
C VAL A 325 7.70 -13.36 9.69
N ARG A 326 6.91 -14.34 10.09
CA ARG A 326 7.40 -15.60 10.67
C ARG A 326 8.22 -16.40 9.67
N LEU A 327 7.74 -16.56 8.43
CA LEU A 327 8.47 -17.24 7.36
C LEU A 327 9.74 -16.45 6.94
N SER A 328 9.65 -15.11 6.86
CA SER A 328 10.83 -14.26 6.63
C SER A 328 11.88 -14.42 7.74
N SER A 329 11.43 -14.62 8.99
CA SER A 329 12.33 -14.85 10.14
C SER A 329 13.00 -16.21 10.11
N ALA A 330 12.35 -17.20 9.49
CA ALA A 330 12.91 -18.50 9.21
C ALA A 330 13.88 -18.53 8.02
N GLY A 331 14.04 -17.39 7.33
CA GLY A 331 14.92 -17.28 6.17
C GLY A 331 14.26 -17.72 4.85
N ALA A 332 12.94 -17.88 4.82
CA ALA A 332 12.22 -18.23 3.60
C ALA A 332 12.47 -17.18 2.49
N LYS A 333 12.67 -17.67 1.28
CA LYS A 333 12.84 -16.82 0.10
C LYS A 333 11.50 -16.34 -0.40
N VAL A 334 11.32 -15.03 -0.44
CA VAL A 334 10.05 -14.40 -0.82
C VAL A 334 10.17 -13.71 -2.18
N ALA A 335 9.11 -13.76 -2.98
CA ALA A 335 9.02 -13.08 -4.26
C ALA A 335 7.65 -12.43 -4.44
N VAL A 336 7.55 -11.50 -5.39
CA VAL A 336 6.30 -10.86 -5.78
C VAL A 336 6.04 -11.18 -7.25
N ALA A 337 4.81 -11.60 -7.57
CA ALA A 337 4.33 -11.83 -8.92
C ALA A 337 3.31 -10.73 -9.26
N TYR A 338 3.76 -9.65 -9.89
CA TYR A 338 2.89 -8.56 -10.30
C TYR A 338 2.92 -8.38 -11.81
N ASP A 339 1.76 -8.49 -12.42
CA ASP A 339 1.50 -8.11 -13.81
C ASP A 339 0.10 -7.49 -13.87
N PRO A 340 -0.07 -6.22 -14.30
CA PRO A 340 -1.37 -5.54 -14.31
C PRO A 340 -2.48 -6.30 -15.05
N GLU A 341 -2.12 -7.13 -16.04
CA GLU A 341 -3.06 -7.95 -16.80
C GLU A 341 -3.66 -9.08 -15.94
N VAL A 342 -2.91 -9.56 -14.93
CA VAL A 342 -3.19 -10.82 -14.22
C VAL A 342 -3.47 -10.61 -12.73
N VAL A 343 -3.49 -9.35 -12.25
CA VAL A 343 -3.79 -9.05 -10.84
C VAL A 343 -5.18 -9.52 -10.45
N THR A 344 -5.32 -10.01 -9.24
CA THR A 344 -6.62 -10.22 -8.61
C THR A 344 -7.32 -8.87 -8.38
N ARG A 345 -8.59 -8.78 -8.69
CA ARG A 345 -9.37 -7.55 -8.63
C ARG A 345 -10.31 -7.57 -7.44
N GLU A 346 -10.35 -6.44 -6.74
CA GLU A 346 -11.17 -6.23 -5.55
C GLU A 346 -11.78 -4.82 -5.52
N GLU A 347 -12.46 -4.49 -4.41
CA GLU A 347 -13.07 -3.19 -4.16
C GLU A 347 -12.58 -2.53 -2.87
N THR A 348 -12.55 -1.20 -2.90
CA THR A 348 -12.49 -0.39 -1.68
C THR A 348 -13.80 -0.50 -0.92
N PRO A 349 -13.78 -0.54 0.41
CA PRO A 349 -15.01 -0.49 1.22
C PRO A 349 -15.92 0.69 0.86
N ASP A 350 -17.23 0.44 0.79
CA ASP A 350 -18.23 1.41 0.31
C ASP A 350 -18.39 2.62 1.19
N THR A 351 -18.14 2.48 2.49
CA THR A 351 -18.31 3.55 3.48
C THR A 351 -17.02 3.89 4.19
N ILE A 352 -16.88 5.15 4.60
CA ILE A 352 -15.77 5.60 5.45
C ILE A 352 -15.70 4.77 6.74
N ALA A 353 -16.84 4.43 7.33
CA ALA A 353 -16.89 3.62 8.55
C ALA A 353 -16.30 2.22 8.33
N SER A 354 -16.61 1.56 7.21
CA SER A 354 -16.04 0.28 6.82
C SER A 354 -14.55 0.39 6.54
N LEU A 355 -14.10 1.44 5.84
CA LEU A 355 -12.69 1.71 5.60
C LEU A 355 -11.92 1.89 6.93
N VAL A 356 -12.45 2.68 7.87
CA VAL A 356 -11.82 2.90 9.17
C VAL A 356 -11.75 1.58 9.98
N LYS A 357 -12.80 0.74 9.95
CA LYS A 357 -12.78 -0.58 10.61
C LYS A 357 -11.71 -1.48 10.01
N GLN A 358 -11.63 -1.56 8.67
CA GLN A 358 -10.63 -2.35 7.96
C GLN A 358 -9.21 -1.90 8.31
N ARG A 359 -8.93 -0.59 8.23
CA ARG A 359 -7.62 -0.01 8.56
C ARG A 359 -7.27 -0.20 10.04
N THR A 360 -8.21 -0.02 10.96
CA THR A 360 -8.00 -0.29 12.39
C THR A 360 -7.59 -1.75 12.62
N ARG A 361 -8.22 -2.70 11.94
CA ARG A 361 -7.90 -4.12 12.06
C ARG A 361 -6.48 -4.42 11.56
N TRP A 362 -6.09 -3.90 10.40
CA TRP A 362 -4.74 -4.07 9.85
C TRP A 362 -3.67 -3.44 10.75
N ASP A 363 -3.89 -2.22 11.15
CA ASP A 363 -2.98 -1.50 12.07
C ASP A 363 -2.82 -2.24 13.39
N GLN A 364 -3.92 -2.70 13.98
CA GLN A 364 -3.89 -3.47 15.23
C GLN A 364 -3.15 -4.81 15.04
N GLY A 365 -3.36 -5.51 13.92
CA GLY A 365 -2.63 -6.71 13.57
C GLY A 365 -1.12 -6.46 13.47
N PHE A 366 -0.70 -5.38 12.83
CA PHE A 366 0.72 -4.99 12.77
C PHE A 366 1.31 -4.74 14.17
N LEU A 367 0.56 -4.10 15.07
CA LEU A 367 0.98 -3.92 16.47
C LEU A 367 1.07 -5.23 17.23
N GLN A 368 0.18 -6.19 16.97
CA GLN A 368 0.27 -7.54 17.54
C GLN A 368 1.54 -8.26 17.08
N VAL A 369 1.84 -8.24 15.78
CA VAL A 369 3.06 -8.85 15.22
C VAL A 369 4.32 -8.17 15.74
N LEU A 370 4.31 -6.83 15.85
CA LEU A 370 5.41 -6.08 16.48
C LEU A 370 5.66 -6.55 17.91
N GLY A 371 4.58 -6.71 18.69
CA GLY A 371 4.62 -7.14 20.10
C GLY A 371 5.13 -8.56 20.29
N LYS A 372 4.81 -9.50 19.38
CA LYS A 372 5.33 -10.89 19.38
C LYS A 372 6.86 -10.95 19.25
N GLY A 373 7.47 -9.98 18.58
CA GLY A 373 8.92 -9.85 18.48
C GLY A 373 9.61 -10.87 17.57
N VAL A 374 8.88 -11.73 16.85
CA VAL A 374 9.43 -12.72 15.91
C VAL A 374 10.32 -12.09 14.85
N TRP A 375 9.97 -10.88 14.38
CA TRP A 375 10.77 -10.09 13.43
C TRP A 375 12.23 -9.86 13.85
N LYS A 376 12.57 -10.01 15.15
CA LYS A 376 13.96 -9.89 15.66
C LYS A 376 14.85 -11.03 15.16
N GLN A 377 14.27 -12.15 14.74
CA GLN A 377 14.97 -13.33 14.22
C GLN A 377 15.26 -13.25 12.72
N ILE A 378 14.72 -12.25 12.00
CA ILE A 378 15.03 -12.04 10.58
C ILE A 378 16.55 -11.98 10.39
N PRO A 379 17.13 -12.71 9.42
CA PRO A 379 18.57 -12.94 9.35
C PRO A 379 19.40 -11.67 9.22
N THR A 380 18.98 -10.69 8.40
CA THR A 380 19.77 -9.50 8.14
C THR A 380 19.38 -8.32 9.01
N ARG A 381 20.35 -7.50 9.44
CA ARG A 381 20.08 -6.28 10.22
C ARG A 381 19.18 -5.31 9.46
N ARG A 382 19.38 -5.16 8.14
CA ARG A 382 18.57 -4.26 7.29
C ARG A 382 17.12 -4.69 7.27
N ALA A 383 16.84 -5.98 7.01
CA ALA A 383 15.50 -6.52 7.02
C ALA A 383 14.81 -6.42 8.40
N ARG A 384 15.56 -6.64 9.50
CA ARG A 384 15.04 -6.45 10.86
C ARG A 384 14.60 -5.01 11.11
N TRP A 385 15.37 -4.02 10.67
CA TRP A 385 15.01 -2.62 10.80
C TRP A 385 13.81 -2.27 9.92
N LEU A 386 13.78 -2.77 8.68
CA LEU A 386 12.65 -2.60 7.78
C LEU A 386 11.37 -3.20 8.37
N ALA A 387 11.44 -4.42 8.91
CA ALA A 387 10.32 -5.08 9.58
C ALA A 387 9.84 -4.27 10.78
N ARG A 388 10.75 -3.86 11.66
CA ARG A 388 10.41 -3.02 12.82
C ARG A 388 9.72 -1.72 12.41
N TYR A 389 10.27 -1.03 11.41
CA TYR A 389 9.71 0.21 10.88
C TYR A 389 8.30 -0.03 10.30
N THR A 390 8.15 -1.06 9.46
CA THR A 390 6.86 -1.41 8.83
C THR A 390 5.80 -1.75 9.89
N LEU A 391 6.15 -2.59 10.86
CA LEU A 391 5.22 -3.00 11.93
C LEU A 391 4.91 -1.88 12.93
N ALA A 392 5.79 -0.88 13.06
CA ALA A 392 5.59 0.28 13.91
C ALA A 392 4.83 1.43 13.22
N MET A 393 4.52 1.32 11.92
CA MET A 393 3.83 2.37 11.16
C MET A 393 2.53 2.86 11.82
N PRO A 394 1.68 2.00 12.42
CA PRO A 394 0.48 2.48 13.12
C PRO A 394 0.79 3.43 14.26
N PHE A 395 1.86 3.19 15.03
CA PHE A 395 2.29 4.13 16.06
C PHE A 395 2.76 5.46 15.47
N LEU A 396 3.56 5.42 14.40
CA LEU A 396 4.04 6.62 13.72
C LEU A 396 2.88 7.44 13.14
N GLN A 397 1.91 6.77 12.56
CA GLN A 397 0.73 7.41 11.97
C GLN A 397 -0.19 8.01 13.04
N ALA A 398 -0.45 7.29 14.13
CA ALA A 398 -1.17 7.82 15.28
C ALA A 398 -0.45 9.03 15.90
N PHE A 399 0.87 8.94 16.07
CA PHE A 399 1.69 10.02 16.60
C PHE A 399 1.65 11.26 15.70
N THR A 400 1.87 11.12 14.40
CA THR A 400 1.81 12.25 13.46
C THR A 400 0.41 12.86 13.40
N GLY A 401 -0.64 12.04 13.46
CA GLY A 401 -2.03 12.50 13.52
C GLY A 401 -2.34 13.41 14.72
N VAL A 402 -1.69 13.18 15.86
CA VAL A 402 -1.80 14.03 17.06
C VAL A 402 -0.86 15.23 16.98
N MET A 403 0.36 15.02 16.51
CA MET A 403 1.40 16.05 16.56
C MET A 403 1.22 17.15 15.51
N ILE A 404 0.62 16.85 14.35
CA ILE A 404 0.37 17.88 13.32
C ILE A 404 -0.55 19.00 13.85
N PRO A 405 -1.75 18.74 14.40
CA PRO A 405 -2.58 19.79 14.95
C PRO A 405 -1.93 20.51 16.15
N ILE A 406 -1.22 19.78 17.02
CA ILE A 406 -0.50 20.41 18.15
C ILE A 406 0.57 21.36 17.63
N SER A 407 1.38 20.94 16.65
CA SER A 407 2.43 21.79 16.05
C SER A 407 1.84 23.06 15.45
N LEU A 408 0.70 22.94 14.77
CA LEU A 408 -0.02 24.08 14.19
C LEU A 408 -0.47 25.06 15.28
N ILE A 409 -1.07 24.57 16.37
CA ILE A 409 -1.48 25.40 17.51
C ILE A 409 -0.26 26.13 18.10
N VAL A 410 0.85 25.41 18.32
CA VAL A 410 2.09 26.01 18.85
C VAL A 410 2.62 27.10 17.92
N MET A 411 2.65 26.86 16.60
CA MET A 411 3.09 27.87 15.63
C MET A 411 2.21 29.13 15.61
N LEU A 412 0.91 28.98 15.86
CA LEU A 412 -0.03 30.11 15.89
C LEU A 412 0.00 30.89 17.23
N THR A 413 0.41 30.26 18.32
CA THR A 413 0.32 30.84 19.69
C THR A 413 1.67 31.23 20.27
N VAL A 414 2.76 30.64 19.81
CA VAL A 414 4.11 30.86 20.35
C VAL A 414 4.98 31.59 19.32
N LYS A 415 5.74 32.60 19.76
CA LYS A 415 6.77 33.24 18.90
C LYS A 415 7.93 32.25 18.70
N VAL A 416 7.93 31.57 17.54
CA VAL A 416 8.98 30.61 17.16
C VAL A 416 10.05 31.34 16.31
N PRO A 417 11.36 31.08 16.52
CA PRO A 417 12.41 31.67 15.68
C PRO A 417 12.21 31.36 14.20
N PRO A 418 12.45 32.31 13.27
CA PRO A 418 12.19 32.12 11.84
C PRO A 418 12.85 30.88 11.21
N ALA A 419 14.08 30.56 11.64
CA ALA A 419 14.79 29.35 11.16
C ALA A 419 14.05 28.05 11.53
N ILE A 420 13.48 27.99 12.73
CA ILE A 420 12.72 26.80 13.17
C ILE A 420 11.35 26.77 12.49
N THR A 421 10.70 27.93 12.31
CA THR A 421 9.48 28.02 11.50
C THR A 421 9.73 27.47 10.10
N LEU A 422 10.83 27.87 9.44
CA LEU A 422 11.19 27.31 8.13
C LEU A 422 11.42 25.80 8.18
N LEU A 423 12.08 25.30 9.22
CA LEU A 423 12.32 23.86 9.42
C LEU A 423 11.00 23.07 9.57
N THR A 424 9.94 23.66 10.16
CA THR A 424 8.64 22.99 10.29
C THR A 424 7.93 22.75 8.95
N PHE A 425 8.31 23.46 7.90
CA PHE A 425 7.82 23.23 6.54
C PHE A 425 8.62 22.16 5.76
N LEU A 426 9.74 21.69 6.31
CA LEU A 426 10.59 20.71 5.63
C LEU A 426 9.83 19.42 5.22
N PRO A 427 8.91 18.85 6.03
CA PRO A 427 8.14 17.66 5.66
C PRO A 427 7.23 17.87 4.43
N LEU A 428 6.89 19.10 4.09
CA LEU A 428 6.09 19.40 2.89
C LEU A 428 6.84 19.07 1.61
N VAL A 429 8.17 19.16 1.60
CA VAL A 429 8.97 18.88 0.39
C VAL A 429 8.76 17.44 -0.09
N PRO A 430 9.07 16.38 0.67
CA PRO A 430 8.79 15.02 0.23
C PRO A 430 7.28 14.76 0.05
N THR A 431 6.40 15.42 0.79
CA THR A 431 4.94 15.29 0.64
C THR A 431 4.46 15.83 -0.72
N LEU A 432 4.91 17.00 -1.13
CA LEU A 432 4.55 17.58 -2.45
C LEU A 432 5.12 16.73 -3.60
N ILE A 433 6.34 16.22 -3.45
CA ILE A 433 6.90 15.28 -4.43
C ILE A 433 6.07 14.00 -4.48
N THR A 434 5.64 13.47 -3.32
CA THR A 434 4.76 12.29 -3.25
C THR A 434 3.46 12.53 -4.01
N VAL A 435 2.83 13.70 -3.86
CA VAL A 435 1.61 14.06 -4.59
C VAL A 435 1.87 14.10 -6.11
N ALA A 436 2.99 14.66 -6.55
CA ALA A 436 3.37 14.66 -7.97
C ALA A 436 3.59 13.22 -8.50
N VAL A 437 4.22 12.36 -7.69
CA VAL A 437 4.41 10.93 -7.99
C VAL A 437 3.07 10.19 -8.05
N GLU A 438 2.13 10.48 -7.15
CA GLU A 438 0.77 9.93 -7.17
C GLU A 438 0.00 10.37 -8.43
N MET A 439 0.17 11.61 -8.89
CA MET A 439 -0.44 12.07 -10.14
C MET A 439 0.10 11.30 -11.35
N ALA A 440 1.42 11.08 -11.42
CA ALA A 440 2.02 10.24 -12.45
C ALA A 440 1.56 8.77 -12.32
N GLY A 441 1.44 8.27 -11.09
CA GLY A 441 0.91 6.94 -10.78
C GLY A 441 -0.55 6.76 -11.19
N LEU A 442 -1.39 7.79 -11.07
CA LEU A 442 -2.77 7.77 -11.55
C LEU A 442 -2.85 7.59 -13.07
N ASP A 443 -1.97 8.27 -13.81
CA ASP A 443 -1.90 8.13 -15.27
C ASP A 443 -1.39 6.74 -15.67
N ASP A 444 -0.38 6.23 -14.99
CA ASP A 444 0.17 4.90 -15.21
C ASP A 444 -0.84 3.78 -14.84
N PHE A 445 -1.56 3.94 -13.72
CA PHE A 445 -2.68 3.10 -13.34
C PHE A 445 -3.77 3.08 -14.41
N ALA A 446 -4.20 4.27 -14.86
CA ALA A 446 -5.25 4.39 -15.86
C ALA A 446 -4.85 3.69 -17.17
N ARG A 447 -3.61 3.85 -17.63
CA ARG A 447 -3.09 3.13 -18.82
C ARG A 447 -3.04 1.63 -18.61
N SER A 448 -2.55 1.17 -17.44
CA SER A 448 -2.40 -0.26 -17.13
C SER A 448 -3.73 -1.02 -17.11
N PHE A 449 -4.82 -0.34 -16.71
CA PHE A 449 -6.14 -0.94 -16.58
C PHE A 449 -7.17 -0.47 -17.64
N GLY A 450 -6.71 0.18 -18.73
CA GLY A 450 -7.58 0.62 -19.82
C GLY A 450 -8.55 1.75 -19.44
N LEU A 451 -8.28 2.46 -18.35
CA LEU A 451 -9.09 3.57 -17.86
C LEU A 451 -8.61 4.91 -18.44
N LYS A 452 -9.42 5.96 -18.30
CA LYS A 452 -9.04 7.32 -18.70
C LYS A 452 -9.01 8.22 -17.47
N ALA A 453 -7.83 8.72 -17.11
CA ALA A 453 -7.69 9.77 -16.12
C ALA A 453 -8.19 11.11 -16.69
N ARG A 454 -9.10 11.76 -15.97
CA ARG A 454 -9.68 13.07 -16.33
C ARG A 454 -9.13 14.14 -15.41
N LEU A 455 -9.11 15.40 -15.83
CA LEU A 455 -8.64 16.51 -14.99
C LEU A 455 -9.29 16.54 -13.59
N ARG A 456 -10.60 16.24 -13.51
CA ARG A 456 -11.32 16.15 -12.24
C ARG A 456 -10.74 15.08 -11.28
N ASP A 457 -10.12 14.04 -11.81
CA ASP A 457 -9.57 12.94 -11.01
C ASP A 457 -8.26 13.39 -10.35
N TYR A 458 -7.44 14.17 -11.05
CA TYR A 458 -6.26 14.80 -10.45
C TYR A 458 -6.64 15.82 -9.36
N VAL A 459 -7.69 16.64 -9.61
CA VAL A 459 -8.19 17.58 -8.59
C VAL A 459 -8.69 16.82 -7.35
N LYS A 460 -9.47 15.76 -7.52
CA LYS A 460 -9.93 14.89 -6.41
C LYS A 460 -8.77 14.25 -5.68
N LEU A 461 -7.76 13.76 -6.41
CA LEU A 461 -6.58 13.15 -5.82
C LEU A 461 -5.85 14.13 -4.91
N VAL A 462 -5.56 15.35 -5.39
CA VAL A 462 -4.88 16.39 -4.61
C VAL A 462 -5.72 16.85 -3.42
N ALA A 463 -7.00 17.15 -3.64
CA ALA A 463 -7.92 17.57 -2.57
C ALA A 463 -8.14 16.48 -1.50
N GLY A 464 -8.07 15.22 -1.90
CA GLY A 464 -8.22 14.07 -1.01
C GLY A 464 -7.01 13.76 -0.12
N VAL A 465 -5.84 14.37 -0.34
CA VAL A 465 -4.60 14.06 0.41
C VAL A 465 -4.82 14.20 1.92
N PHE A 466 -5.14 15.40 2.38
CA PHE A 466 -5.28 15.66 3.82
C PHE A 466 -6.48 14.95 4.45
N PRO A 467 -7.71 14.99 3.86
CA PRO A 467 -8.83 14.24 4.41
C PRO A 467 -8.54 12.74 4.56
N TYR A 468 -7.87 12.13 3.59
CA TYR A 468 -7.53 10.72 3.65
C TYR A 468 -6.50 10.43 4.75
N GLN A 469 -5.47 11.26 4.91
CA GLN A 469 -4.51 11.12 6.01
C GLN A 469 -5.15 11.27 7.39
N VAL A 470 -6.14 12.15 7.53
CA VAL A 470 -6.92 12.27 8.78
C VAL A 470 -7.70 10.99 9.08
N LEU A 471 -8.33 10.36 8.07
CA LEU A 471 -9.02 9.08 8.25
C LEU A 471 -8.06 7.96 8.67
N LEU A 472 -6.89 7.88 8.03
CA LEU A 472 -5.88 6.88 8.37
C LEU A 472 -5.31 7.12 9.78
N ALA A 473 -5.04 8.37 10.16
CA ALA A 473 -4.57 8.73 11.50
C ALA A 473 -5.61 8.37 12.57
N PHE A 474 -6.90 8.59 12.29
CA PHE A 474 -7.98 8.19 13.18
C PHE A 474 -8.05 6.66 13.34
N ALA A 475 -7.92 5.90 12.24
CA ALA A 475 -7.88 4.44 12.29
C ALA A 475 -6.68 3.94 13.12
N ALA A 476 -5.51 4.56 12.93
CA ALA A 476 -4.29 4.24 13.68
C ALA A 476 -4.44 4.56 15.18
N LEU A 477 -5.00 5.71 15.55
CA LEU A 477 -5.30 6.04 16.94
C LEU A 477 -6.26 5.04 17.57
N ARG A 478 -7.31 4.65 16.83
CA ARG A 478 -8.26 3.64 17.26
C ARG A 478 -7.59 2.28 17.45
N SER A 479 -6.67 1.89 16.58
CA SER A 479 -5.93 0.63 16.67
C SER A 479 -5.03 0.58 17.91
N VAL A 480 -4.29 1.66 18.17
CA VAL A 480 -3.44 1.80 19.37
C VAL A 480 -4.28 1.73 20.64
N TRP A 481 -5.43 2.41 20.65
CA TRP A 481 -6.35 2.36 21.80
C TRP A 481 -6.94 0.96 22.01
N ARG A 482 -7.42 0.28 20.94
CA ARG A 482 -7.94 -1.09 21.02
C ARG A 482 -6.86 -2.06 21.52
N GLN A 483 -5.64 -1.95 20.99
CA GLN A 483 -4.50 -2.77 21.41
C GLN A 483 -4.18 -2.56 22.88
N ALA A 484 -4.17 -1.31 23.37
CA ALA A 484 -3.93 -0.98 24.77
C ALA A 484 -5.03 -1.53 25.72
N ARG A 485 -6.27 -1.63 25.22
CA ARG A 485 -7.43 -2.16 25.97
C ARG A 485 -7.59 -3.67 25.84
N GLY A 486 -6.77 -4.35 25.03
CA GLY A 486 -6.90 -5.79 24.81
C GLY A 486 -8.15 -6.20 24.03
N VAL A 487 -8.75 -5.30 23.24
CA VAL A 487 -9.94 -5.57 22.43
C VAL A 487 -9.53 -6.24 21.12
N ASN A 488 -9.71 -7.56 21.00
CA ASN A 488 -9.28 -8.37 19.85
C ASN A 488 -10.45 -8.88 18.99
N SER A 489 -11.65 -8.28 19.12
CA SER A 489 -12.81 -8.71 18.32
C SER A 489 -12.61 -8.38 16.84
N TRP A 490 -12.93 -9.35 15.97
CA TRP A 490 -12.94 -9.19 14.53
C TRP A 490 -14.12 -8.32 14.11
N GLU A 491 -13.86 -7.29 13.29
CA GLU A 491 -14.89 -6.45 12.70
C GLU A 491 -14.95 -6.74 11.19
N LYS A 492 -16.05 -7.39 10.74
CA LYS A 492 -16.25 -7.69 9.31
C LYS A 492 -16.38 -6.38 8.51
N THR A 493 -15.74 -6.32 7.37
CA THR A 493 -15.89 -5.25 6.37
C THR A 493 -17.00 -5.67 5.41
N ALA A 494 -17.92 -4.76 5.07
CA ALA A 494 -18.95 -5.00 4.07
C ALA A 494 -18.46 -4.50 2.71
N HIS A 495 -18.74 -5.27 1.65
CA HIS A 495 -18.43 -4.98 0.26
C HIS A 495 -19.72 -5.02 -0.57
N SER A 496 -19.83 -4.17 -1.60
CA SER A 496 -21.02 -4.09 -2.48
C SER A 496 -20.89 -4.96 -3.74
N ASN A 497 -19.69 -5.41 -4.06
CA ASN A 497 -19.36 -6.23 -5.23
C ASN A 497 -19.68 -5.57 -6.58
N LEU A 498 -19.68 -4.24 -6.65
CA LEU A 498 -19.94 -3.46 -7.85
C LEU A 498 -18.89 -3.64 -8.95
N HIS A 499 -17.65 -4.04 -8.60
CA HIS A 499 -16.59 -4.28 -9.58
C HIS A 499 -16.95 -5.38 -10.58
N ARG A 500 -17.76 -6.35 -10.17
CA ARG A 500 -18.20 -7.47 -11.02
C ARG A 500 -19.32 -7.08 -11.99
N THR A 501 -20.14 -6.11 -11.64
CA THR A 501 -21.22 -5.59 -12.50
C THR A 501 -20.70 -4.56 -13.50
N ALA A 502 -19.66 -3.80 -13.16
CA ALA A 502 -19.07 -2.79 -14.04
C ALA A 502 -18.28 -3.38 -15.23
N THR A 503 -17.86 -4.63 -15.16
CA THR A 503 -17.09 -5.30 -16.24
C THR A 503 -17.95 -5.64 -17.46
N VAL A 504 -19.28 -5.62 -17.35
CA VAL A 504 -20.17 -5.90 -18.48
C VAL A 504 -20.30 -4.70 -19.44
N ASP A 505 -20.11 -3.46 -18.97
CA ASP A 505 -20.38 -2.25 -19.78
C ASP A 505 -19.14 -1.45 -20.23
N THR A 506 -17.92 -1.73 -19.75
CA THR A 506 -16.79 -0.80 -19.94
C THR A 506 -15.45 -1.41 -20.39
N VAL A 507 -15.31 -2.71 -20.52
CA VAL A 507 -14.11 -3.32 -21.10
C VAL A 507 -14.45 -3.85 -22.49
N PRO A 508 -13.89 -3.28 -23.59
CA PRO A 508 -13.93 -3.96 -24.88
C PRO A 508 -13.20 -5.29 -24.70
N ALA A 509 -13.87 -6.40 -25.01
CA ALA A 509 -13.28 -7.73 -25.01
C ALA A 509 -12.09 -7.77 -25.98
N ILE A 510 -10.91 -7.42 -25.51
CA ILE A 510 -9.65 -7.61 -26.20
C ILE A 510 -9.28 -9.08 -25.99
N GLY A 511 -9.78 -9.94 -26.86
CA GLY A 511 -9.42 -11.36 -26.86
C GLY A 511 -10.52 -12.34 -27.29
N ALA A 512 -11.82 -11.98 -27.21
CA ALA A 512 -12.90 -12.92 -27.55
C ALA A 512 -13.09 -13.17 -29.06
N ARG A 513 -12.29 -12.55 -29.93
CA ARG A 513 -12.44 -12.67 -31.39
C ARG A 513 -11.68 -13.85 -32.04
N GLN A 514 -10.98 -14.67 -31.27
CA GLN A 514 -10.21 -15.80 -31.84
C GLN A 514 -10.64 -17.19 -31.40
N LEU A 515 -11.60 -17.32 -30.52
CA LEU A 515 -12.20 -18.61 -30.20
C LEU A 515 -13.67 -18.56 -30.54
N GLY A 516 -14.06 -19.18 -31.69
CA GLY A 516 -15.42 -19.26 -32.21
C GLY A 516 -16.36 -20.02 -31.27
N VAL A 517 -16.82 -19.38 -30.22
CA VAL A 517 -17.90 -19.87 -29.35
C VAL A 517 -19.19 -19.18 -29.77
N PRO A 518 -20.26 -19.93 -30.15
CA PRO A 518 -21.52 -19.37 -30.54
C PRO A 518 -22.19 -18.66 -29.36
N GLN A 519 -22.60 -17.42 -29.57
CA GLN A 519 -23.44 -16.70 -28.60
C GLN A 519 -24.81 -17.40 -28.46
N PRO A 520 -25.35 -17.57 -27.24
CA PRO A 520 -26.75 -17.96 -27.07
C PRO A 520 -27.67 -16.83 -27.54
N ALA A 521 -28.67 -17.18 -28.35
CA ALA A 521 -29.65 -16.26 -28.90
C ALA A 521 -30.44 -15.58 -27.78
N ALA A 522 -30.53 -14.25 -27.85
CA ALA A 522 -31.39 -13.44 -26.97
C ALA A 522 -32.87 -13.78 -27.24
N GLY A 523 -33.45 -14.61 -26.40
CA GLY A 523 -34.87 -14.90 -26.39
C GLY A 523 -35.61 -13.76 -25.68
N ALA A 524 -36.42 -13.03 -26.45
CA ALA A 524 -37.34 -12.01 -25.93
C ALA A 524 -38.39 -12.66 -25.02
N LEU A 525 -38.37 -12.34 -23.75
CA LEU A 525 -39.50 -12.59 -22.84
C LEU A 525 -40.56 -11.49 -23.04
N GLN A 526 -41.66 -11.84 -23.69
CA GLN A 526 -42.90 -11.04 -23.68
C GLN A 526 -43.63 -11.19 -22.32
N PRO A 527 -44.19 -10.13 -21.77
CA PRO A 527 -45.03 -10.23 -20.57
C PRO A 527 -46.37 -10.86 -20.91
N VAL A 528 -46.71 -11.95 -20.24
CA VAL A 528 -48.04 -12.54 -20.26
C VAL A 528 -48.92 -11.73 -19.31
N GLY A 529 -49.89 -10.99 -19.87
CA GLY A 529 -51.01 -10.46 -19.12
C GLY A 529 -51.96 -11.58 -18.72
N GLY A 530 -52.37 -11.60 -17.47
CA GLY A 530 -53.37 -12.49 -16.93
C GLY A 530 -54.46 -11.68 -16.29
N GLU A 531 -55.64 -11.65 -16.94
CA GLU A 531 -56.92 -11.33 -16.35
C GLU A 531 -57.46 -12.53 -15.57
N GLN A 532 -58.01 -12.24 -14.43
CA GLN A 532 -59.09 -12.70 -13.56
C GLN A 532 -58.65 -13.07 -12.17
#